data_56c482b304181b14e75c75a8f4f3008d
#
_entry.id   56c482b304181b14e75c75a8f4f3008d
#
_cell.length_a   1.000
_cell.length_b   1.000
_cell.length_c   1.000
_cell.angle_alpha   90.00
_cell.angle_beta   90.00
_cell.angle_gamma   90.00
#
_symmetry.space_group_name_H-M   'P 1'
#
loop_
_entity.id
_entity.type
_entity.pdbx_description
1 polymer ?
#
loop_
_entity_poly.entity_id
_entity_poly.type
_entity_poly.pdbx_seq_one_letter_code
_entity_poly.pdbx_strand_id
1 'polypeptide(L)'
;MKRRVATIAMVIGLHFAAPAMAQTPYDGVWNVTILTKSGSCEPTAHYVVKVADGKVSGPQNVSGLVGREGNVKVSIGAAYANGQLDGNSGSGKWNGASGGVPCSGRWEASKQ
;
A
#
# COMPACT_ATOMS: atom_id res chain seq x y z
N MET A 1 -45.03 -22.91 40.20
CA MET A 1 -44.64 -22.68 39.80
C MET A 1 -43.94 -22.24 39.17
N LYS A 2 -43.51 -22.12 38.88
CA LYS A 2 -42.88 -21.76 38.35
C LYS A 2 -42.23 -21.27 37.60
N ARG A 3 -41.88 -21.05 37.30
CA ARG A 3 -41.29 -20.58 36.60
C ARG A 3 -40.57 -20.11 36.01
N ARG A 4 -40.14 -19.99 35.69
CA ARG A 4 -39.38 -19.58 35.12
C ARG A 4 -38.82 -19.12 34.43
N VAL A 5 -38.33 -18.94 34.06
CA VAL A 5 -37.80 -18.51 33.41
C VAL A 5 -37.15 -18.15 32.76
N ALA A 6 -36.78 -17.96 32.41
CA ALA A 6 -36.12 -17.63 31.74
C ALA A 6 -35.46 -17.05 31.22
N THR A 7 -34.98 -16.91 31.01
CA THR A 7 -34.33 -16.35 30.51
C THR A 7 -33.55 -16.03 29.85
N ILE A 8 -33.19 -15.83 29.62
CA ILE A 8 -32.45 -15.55 29.03
C ILE A 8 -31.83 -15.04 28.38
N ALA A 9 -31.50 -14.93 27.98
CA ALA A 9 -30.94 -14.52 27.39
C ALA A 9 -30.37 -14.04 26.78
N MET A 10 -30.00 -13.74 26.67
CA MET A 10 -29.40 -13.26 26.02
C MET A 10 -28.60 -12.76 25.64
N VAL A 11 -28.01 -12.70 25.35
CA VAL A 11 -27.17 -12.32 25.05
C VAL A 11 -26.70 -11.96 24.17
N ILE A 12 -26.48 -11.88 23.94
CA ILE A 12 -26.17 -11.68 23.16
C ILE A 12 -25.65 -10.95 22.57
N GLY A 13 -25.45 -10.81 21.96
CA GLY A 13 -25.10 -10.08 21.19
C GLY A 13 -24.06 -9.33 21.15
N LEU A 14 -23.32 -9.57 21.60
CA LEU A 14 -22.40 -8.88 21.65
C LEU A 14 -21.39 -9.10 20.88
N HIS A 15 -21.36 -9.25 20.03
CA HIS A 15 -20.51 -9.26 19.20
C HIS A 15 -20.13 -8.15 18.79
N PHE A 16 -19.23 -7.74 19.06
CA PHE A 16 -18.65 -6.89 18.43
C PHE A 16 -17.79 -7.37 17.66
N ALA A 17 -17.91 -7.30 16.76
CA ALA A 17 -17.13 -7.28 15.69
C ALA A 17 -16.02 -6.39 15.97
N ALA A 18 -15.00 -6.96 16.19
CA ALA A 18 -13.80 -6.24 16.11
C ALA A 18 -13.82 -5.50 14.82
N PRO A 19 -13.49 -4.30 14.82
CA PRO A 19 -13.42 -3.53 13.65
C PRO A 19 -12.51 -4.29 12.77
N ALA A 20 -13.06 -4.75 11.78
CA ALA A 20 -12.31 -5.39 10.83
C ALA A 20 -11.31 -4.40 10.39
N MET A 21 -10.12 -4.67 10.70
CA MET A 21 -9.15 -4.00 10.05
C MET A 21 -9.32 -4.33 8.69
N ALA A 22 -9.63 -3.41 7.93
CA ALA A 22 -9.84 -3.63 6.56
C ALA A 22 -8.53 -3.98 5.95
N GLN A 23 -8.30 -5.22 5.79
CA GLN A 23 -7.25 -5.62 4.93
C GLN A 23 -7.65 -5.26 3.55
N THR A 24 -6.80 -4.60 2.83
CA THR A 24 -7.03 -4.33 1.43
C THR A 24 -6.53 -5.52 0.64
N PRO A 25 -7.04 -5.73 -0.58
CA PRO A 25 -6.54 -6.81 -1.41
C PRO A 25 -5.08 -6.61 -1.80
N TYR A 26 -4.53 -5.46 -1.52
CA TYR A 26 -3.15 -5.15 -1.90
C TYR A 26 -2.16 -5.29 -0.76
N ASP A 27 -2.62 -5.65 0.42
CA ASP A 27 -1.71 -5.86 1.55
C ASP A 27 -0.74 -6.99 1.25
N GLY A 28 0.49 -6.82 1.65
CA GLY A 28 1.53 -7.81 1.43
C GLY A 28 2.85 -7.16 1.10
N VAL A 29 3.76 -7.98 0.59
CA VAL A 29 5.10 -7.53 0.24
C VAL A 29 5.19 -7.42 -1.26
N TRP A 30 5.74 -6.30 -1.71
CA TRP A 30 5.80 -5.99 -3.13
C TRP A 30 7.23 -5.72 -3.57
N ASN A 31 7.59 -6.24 -4.73
CA ASN A 31 8.86 -5.94 -5.37
C ASN A 31 8.61 -4.82 -6.36
N VAL A 32 9.37 -3.74 -6.24
CA VAL A 32 9.18 -2.56 -7.07
C VAL A 32 10.44 -2.29 -7.85
N THR A 33 10.28 -2.07 -9.13
CA THR A 33 11.37 -1.69 -10.02
C THR A 33 11.12 -0.29 -10.52
N ILE A 34 12.09 0.57 -10.33
CA ILE A 34 12.05 1.97 -10.78
C ILE A 34 12.89 2.08 -12.03
N LEU A 35 12.35 2.65 -13.07
CA LEU A 35 13.05 2.83 -14.33
C LEU A 35 13.14 4.31 -14.62
N THR A 36 14.34 4.81 -14.84
CA THR A 36 14.56 6.22 -15.16
C THR A 36 14.50 6.39 -16.67
N LYS A 37 13.64 7.28 -17.11
CA LYS A 37 13.48 7.58 -18.52
C LYS A 37 14.06 8.92 -18.89
N SER A 38 14.19 9.82 -17.94
CA SER A 38 14.69 11.15 -18.18
C SER A 38 15.50 11.59 -16.98
N GLY A 39 16.61 12.26 -17.21
CA GLY A 39 17.47 12.75 -16.15
C GLY A 39 18.60 11.76 -15.87
N SER A 40 19.43 12.10 -14.88
CA SER A 40 20.64 11.37 -14.59
C SER A 40 20.54 10.50 -13.34
N CYS A 41 19.33 10.21 -12.88
CA CYS A 41 19.16 9.27 -11.78
C CYS A 41 19.55 7.86 -12.22
N GLU A 42 19.78 6.97 -11.26
CA GLU A 42 20.09 5.59 -11.58
C GLU A 42 19.11 5.04 -12.61
N PRO A 43 19.61 4.39 -13.65
CA PRO A 43 18.71 3.85 -14.69
C PRO A 43 17.66 2.89 -14.15
N THR A 44 18.02 2.11 -13.15
CA THR A 44 17.13 1.11 -12.57
C THR A 44 17.40 1.03 -11.08
N ALA A 45 16.36 0.90 -10.31
CA ALA A 45 16.49 0.68 -8.88
C ALA A 45 15.40 -0.30 -8.45
N HIS A 46 15.68 -1.04 -7.38
CA HIS A 46 14.77 -2.05 -6.88
C HIS A 46 14.51 -1.80 -5.41
N TYR A 47 13.25 -1.91 -5.03
CA TYR A 47 12.85 -1.78 -3.65
C TYR A 47 11.90 -2.89 -3.27
N VAL A 48 11.96 -3.30 -2.02
CA VAL A 48 10.96 -4.19 -1.46
C VAL A 48 10.16 -3.35 -0.47
N VAL A 49 8.87 -3.24 -0.70
CA VAL A 49 8.02 -2.44 0.17
C VAL A 49 6.91 -3.31 0.74
N LYS A 50 6.32 -2.85 1.80
CA LYS A 50 5.24 -3.56 2.45
C LYS A 50 4.00 -2.69 2.43
N VAL A 51 2.87 -3.29 2.12
CA VAL A 51 1.58 -2.63 2.19
C VAL A 51 0.80 -3.31 3.30
N ALA A 52 0.33 -2.51 4.24
CA ALA A 52 -0.48 -3.00 5.36
C ALA A 52 -1.57 -1.99 5.63
N ASP A 53 -2.82 -2.43 5.55
CA ASP A 53 -3.98 -1.55 5.73
C ASP A 53 -3.92 -0.35 4.79
N GLY A 54 -3.42 -0.58 3.58
CA GLY A 54 -3.32 0.47 2.59
C GLY A 54 -2.17 1.43 2.80
N LYS A 55 -1.29 1.16 3.75
CA LYS A 55 -0.13 2.02 4.00
C LYS A 55 1.12 1.37 3.48
N VAL A 56 1.91 2.14 2.75
CA VAL A 56 3.15 1.65 2.17
C VAL A 56 4.30 2.04 3.07
N SER A 57 5.18 1.11 3.35
CA SER A 57 6.40 1.37 4.12
C SER A 57 7.54 0.57 3.51
N GLY A 58 8.75 0.99 3.81
CA GLY A 58 9.92 0.33 3.28
C GLY A 58 11.18 1.09 3.61
N PRO A 59 12.30 0.71 2.99
CA PRO A 59 13.58 1.36 3.25
C PRO A 59 13.60 2.78 2.67
N GLN A 60 14.57 3.57 3.10
CA GLN A 60 14.83 4.89 2.55
C GLN A 60 13.66 5.85 2.69
N ASN A 61 12.96 5.76 3.81
CA ASN A 61 11.84 6.66 4.10
C ASN A 61 10.71 6.55 3.09
N VAL A 62 10.48 5.36 2.58
CA VAL A 62 9.33 5.13 1.71
C VAL A 62 8.07 5.24 2.54
N SER A 63 7.13 6.04 2.09
CA SER A 63 5.82 6.08 2.72
C SER A 63 4.78 6.41 1.67
N GLY A 64 3.58 5.93 1.88
CA GLY A 64 2.52 6.20 0.92
C GLY A 64 1.24 5.48 1.26
N LEU A 65 0.31 5.58 0.34
CA LEU A 65 -1.01 5.02 0.51
C LEU A 65 -1.44 4.28 -0.74
N VAL A 66 -2.16 3.19 -0.53
CA VAL A 66 -2.82 2.46 -1.59
C VAL A 66 -4.31 2.52 -1.29
N GLY A 67 -5.08 3.07 -2.20
CA GLY A 67 -6.52 3.13 -2.04
C GLY A 67 -7.15 1.78 -2.30
N ARG A 68 -8.41 1.67 -1.95
CA ARG A 68 -9.14 0.42 -2.10
C ARG A 68 -9.18 -0.07 -3.53
N GLU A 69 -9.14 0.85 -4.46
CA GLU A 69 -9.21 0.50 -5.87
C GLU A 69 -7.84 0.40 -6.50
N GLY A 70 -6.79 0.43 -5.67
CA GLY A 70 -5.45 0.24 -6.18
C GLY A 70 -4.69 1.50 -6.50
N ASN A 71 -5.27 2.67 -6.27
CA ASN A 71 -4.57 3.92 -6.53
C ASN A 71 -3.37 4.04 -5.59
N VAL A 72 -2.22 4.34 -6.14
CA VAL A 72 -0.99 4.42 -5.37
C VAL A 72 -0.45 5.83 -5.37
N LYS A 73 -0.07 6.31 -4.18
CA LYS A 73 0.66 7.56 -4.02
C LYS A 73 1.74 7.30 -3.00
N VAL A 74 2.98 7.43 -3.41
CA VAL A 74 4.12 7.10 -2.57
C VAL A 74 5.18 8.18 -2.68
N SER A 75 5.84 8.46 -1.58
CA SER A 75 7.01 9.31 -1.61
C SER A 75 8.21 8.53 -1.12
N ILE A 76 9.36 8.81 -1.71
CA ILE A 76 10.62 8.19 -1.35
C ILE A 76 11.60 9.34 -1.29
N GLY A 77 11.85 9.84 -0.08
CA GLY A 77 12.64 11.05 0.06
C GLY A 77 11.98 12.18 -0.69
N ALA A 78 12.69 12.78 -1.64
CA ALA A 78 12.17 13.88 -2.42
C ALA A 78 11.45 13.44 -3.69
N ALA A 79 11.37 12.15 -3.94
CA ALA A 79 10.72 11.64 -5.14
C ALA A 79 9.29 11.26 -4.86
N TYR A 80 8.48 11.33 -5.90
CA TYR A 80 7.08 10.95 -5.82
C TYR A 80 6.75 9.92 -6.87
N ALA A 81 5.89 8.98 -6.52
CA ALA A 81 5.40 7.99 -7.45
C ALA A 81 3.89 7.90 -7.32
N ASN A 82 3.22 7.67 -8.42
CA ASN A 82 1.80 7.39 -8.38
C ASN A 82 1.47 6.42 -9.50
N GLY A 83 0.36 5.75 -9.35
CA GLY A 83 -0.04 4.75 -10.33
C GLY A 83 -1.16 3.90 -9.82
N GLN A 84 -1.17 2.68 -10.28
CA GLN A 84 -2.31 1.80 -10.09
C GLN A 84 -1.84 0.37 -9.85
N LEU A 85 -2.38 -0.28 -8.84
CA LEU A 85 -2.23 -1.71 -8.63
C LEU A 85 -3.46 -2.41 -9.16
N ASP A 86 -3.25 -3.61 -9.70
CA ASP A 86 -4.32 -4.42 -10.24
C ASP A 86 -3.95 -5.87 -9.97
N GLY A 87 -4.66 -6.51 -9.06
CA GLY A 87 -4.31 -7.87 -8.66
C GLY A 87 -2.94 -7.90 -8.02
N ASN A 88 -2.04 -8.67 -8.57
CA ASN A 88 -0.70 -8.86 -8.02
C ASN A 88 0.36 -8.05 -8.75
N SER A 89 -0.04 -7.08 -9.55
CA SER A 89 0.91 -6.27 -10.30
C SER A 89 0.50 -4.80 -10.22
N GLY A 90 1.41 -3.93 -10.63
CA GLY A 90 1.11 -2.52 -10.67
C GLY A 90 2.13 -1.77 -11.50
N SER A 91 1.80 -0.54 -11.82
CA SER A 91 2.70 0.31 -12.57
C SER A 91 2.28 1.76 -12.41
N GLY A 92 3.17 2.64 -12.79
CA GLY A 92 2.89 4.06 -12.72
C GLY A 92 4.08 4.88 -13.13
N LYS A 93 4.06 6.12 -12.70
CA LYS A 93 5.09 7.10 -13.03
C LYS A 93 5.70 7.62 -11.75
N TRP A 94 6.92 8.12 -11.87
CA TRP A 94 7.58 8.75 -10.76
C TRP A 94 8.37 9.95 -11.25
N ASN A 95 8.67 10.85 -10.33
CA ASN A 95 9.57 11.95 -10.61
C ASN A 95 10.34 12.28 -9.35
N GLY A 96 11.51 12.82 -9.55
CA GLY A 96 12.40 13.18 -8.46
C GLY A 96 13.54 14.02 -9.00
N ALA A 97 14.69 13.97 -8.35
CA ALA A 97 15.83 14.73 -8.78
C ALA A 97 17.11 14.09 -8.27
N SER A 98 18.20 14.38 -8.96
CA SER A 98 19.53 13.98 -8.55
C SER A 98 20.43 15.19 -8.70
N GLY A 99 21.01 15.66 -7.58
CA GLY A 99 21.86 16.83 -7.61
C GLY A 99 21.15 18.06 -8.15
N GLY A 100 19.85 18.19 -7.90
CA GLY A 100 19.08 19.33 -8.39
C GLY A 100 18.59 19.17 -9.83
N VAL A 101 18.95 18.09 -10.50
CA VAL A 101 18.51 17.85 -11.88
C VAL A 101 17.29 16.93 -11.86
N PRO A 102 16.20 17.34 -12.50
CA PRO A 102 14.98 16.53 -12.49
C PRO A 102 15.18 15.18 -13.16
N CYS A 103 14.56 14.17 -12.58
CA CYS A 103 14.51 12.83 -13.15
C CYS A 103 13.07 12.39 -13.17
N SER A 104 12.74 11.53 -14.09
CA SER A 104 11.41 10.95 -14.13
C SER A 104 11.44 9.62 -14.86
N GLY A 105 10.40 8.85 -14.71
CA GLY A 105 10.30 7.59 -15.38
C GLY A 105 9.07 6.83 -14.96
N ARG A 106 9.19 5.53 -14.94
CA ARG A 106 8.09 4.62 -14.67
C ARG A 106 8.49 3.67 -13.56
N TRP A 107 7.53 3.07 -12.96
CA TRP A 107 7.77 2.00 -12.01
C TRP A 107 6.84 0.83 -12.32
N GLU A 108 7.28 -0.34 -11.92
CA GLU A 108 6.51 -1.56 -12.03
C GLU A 108 6.61 -2.29 -10.71
N ALA A 109 5.58 -3.00 -10.34
CA ALA A 109 5.57 -3.73 -9.10
C ALA A 109 4.89 -5.07 -9.25
N SER A 110 5.34 -6.02 -8.44
CA SER A 110 4.70 -7.33 -8.38
C SER A 110 4.65 -7.77 -6.92
N LYS A 111 3.56 -8.37 -6.56
CA LYS A 111 3.36 -8.86 -5.19
C LYS A 111 4.04 -10.21 -5.05
N GLN A 112 4.74 -10.37 -3.95
CA GLN A 112 5.40 -11.65 -3.64
C GLN A 112 4.39 -12.71 -3.23
#